data_49ffa31b1cbde83f067684c21f7c9b9c
#
_entry.id   49ffa31b1cbde83f067684c21f7c9b9c
#
_cell.length_a   1.000
_cell.length_b   1.000
_cell.length_c   1.000
_cell.angle_alpha   90.00
_cell.angle_beta   90.00
_cell.angle_gamma   90.00
#
_symmetry.space_group_name_H-M   'P 1'
#
loop_
_entity.id
_entity.type
_entity.pdbx_description
1 polymer ?
#
loop_
_entity_poly.entity_id
_entity_poly.type
_entity_poly.pdbx_seq_one_letter_code
_entity_poly.pdbx_strand_id
1 'polypeptide(L)'
;WGHAKDYVKAMWMMLQHDKPDNFVCATGVSHSVRDLVDYVFSQLELDYNDYITQDKKFLRPEELTDLKGDSTKLRTTLNWNPDYSFETMIDEMVEYWLTHE
;
A
#
# COMPACT_ATOMS: atom_id res chain seq x y z
N TRP A 1 1.05 -1.88 -1.77
CA TRP A 1 0.42 -1.31 -0.57
C TRP A 1 -0.74 -0.41 -0.95
N GLY A 2 -1.75 -0.37 -0.07
CA GLY A 2 -2.90 0.50 -0.25
C GLY A 2 -3.44 0.95 1.10
N HIS A 3 -4.22 2.02 1.09
CA HIS A 3 -4.84 2.54 2.30
C HIS A 3 -6.06 1.71 2.67
N ALA A 4 -6.22 1.41 3.95
CA ALA A 4 -7.35 0.61 4.44
C ALA A 4 -8.71 1.21 4.04
N LYS A 5 -8.82 2.53 4.01
CA LYS A 5 -10.06 3.20 3.60
C LYS A 5 -10.46 2.85 2.17
N ASP A 6 -9.48 2.69 1.27
CA ASP A 6 -9.75 2.30 -0.12
C ASP A 6 -10.27 0.88 -0.21
N TYR A 7 -9.71 -0.02 0.59
CA TYR A 7 -10.14 -1.42 0.60
C TYR A 7 -11.52 -1.62 1.21
N VAL A 8 -11.83 -0.93 2.31
CA VAL A 8 -13.19 -1.04 2.90
C VAL A 8 -14.23 -0.42 1.98
N LYS A 9 -13.89 0.62 1.25
CA LYS A 9 -14.76 1.20 0.22
C LYS A 9 -15.07 0.17 -0.86
N ALA A 10 -14.05 -0.57 -1.32
CA ALA A 10 -14.23 -1.64 -2.29
C ALA A 10 -15.16 -2.73 -1.75
N MET A 11 -14.97 -3.13 -0.49
CA MET A 11 -15.84 -4.14 0.14
C MET A 11 -17.29 -3.69 0.16
N TRP A 12 -17.54 -2.43 0.54
CA TRP A 12 -18.88 -1.87 0.55
C TRP A 12 -19.49 -1.87 -0.86
N MET A 13 -18.70 -1.47 -1.87
CA MET A 13 -19.15 -1.45 -3.26
C MET A 13 -19.49 -2.84 -3.77
N MET A 14 -18.74 -3.87 -3.36
CA MET A 14 -19.02 -5.26 -3.71
C MET A 14 -20.38 -5.70 -3.16
N LEU A 15 -20.72 -5.26 -1.96
CA LEU A 15 -22.02 -5.57 -1.34
C LEU A 15 -23.19 -4.86 -2.03
N GLN A 16 -22.95 -3.77 -2.73
CA GLN A 16 -23.96 -3.04 -3.48
C GLN A 16 -24.17 -3.61 -4.89
N HIS A 17 -23.28 -4.51 -5.32
CA HIS A 17 -23.39 -5.14 -6.64
C HIS A 17 -24.55 -6.15 -6.67
N ASP A 18 -25.28 -6.23 -7.79
CA ASP A 18 -26.46 -7.07 -7.92
C ASP A 18 -26.19 -8.56 -7.82
N LYS A 19 -25.00 -8.99 -8.20
CA LYS A 19 -24.62 -10.41 -8.22
C LYS A 19 -23.34 -10.65 -7.42
N PRO A 20 -23.30 -11.73 -6.63
CA PRO A 20 -22.04 -12.13 -5.98
C PRO A 20 -20.97 -12.43 -7.03
N ASP A 21 -19.74 -11.99 -6.78
CA ASP A 21 -18.62 -12.24 -7.68
C ASP A 21 -17.31 -12.11 -6.90
N ASN A 22 -16.23 -12.56 -7.53
CA ASN A 22 -14.89 -12.46 -6.96
C ASN A 22 -14.14 -11.31 -7.62
N PHE A 23 -13.48 -10.49 -6.81
CA PHE A 23 -12.71 -9.34 -7.29
C PHE A 23 -11.33 -9.32 -6.65
N VAL A 24 -10.32 -8.99 -7.45
CA VAL A 24 -9.01 -8.63 -6.91
C VAL A 24 -9.04 -7.14 -6.58
N CYS A 25 -8.72 -6.82 -5.32
CA CYS A 25 -8.65 -5.44 -4.86
C CYS A 25 -7.19 -5.08 -4.61
N ALA A 26 -6.65 -4.24 -5.47
CA ALA A 26 -5.23 -3.85 -5.41
C ALA A 26 -5.05 -2.47 -6.01
N THR A 27 -3.98 -1.78 -5.61
CA THR A 27 -3.66 -0.47 -6.16
C THR A 27 -3.13 -0.55 -7.59
N GLY A 28 -2.53 -1.70 -7.94
CA GLY A 28 -1.95 -1.90 -9.27
C GLY A 28 -0.55 -1.30 -9.43
N VAL A 29 0.02 -0.79 -8.36
CA VAL A 29 1.36 -0.20 -8.35
C VAL A 29 2.23 -0.91 -7.32
N SER A 30 3.39 -1.39 -7.74
CA SER A 30 4.35 -2.04 -6.85
C SER A 30 5.39 -1.05 -6.35
N HIS A 31 5.74 -1.20 -5.07
CA HIS A 31 6.83 -0.44 -4.46
C HIS A 31 7.66 -1.39 -3.60
N SER A 32 8.97 -1.21 -3.59
CA SER A 32 9.86 -1.99 -2.74
C SER A 32 9.86 -1.44 -1.31
N VAL A 33 10.36 -2.25 -0.36
CA VAL A 33 10.59 -1.76 1.01
C VAL A 33 11.59 -0.61 1.01
N ARG A 34 12.58 -0.66 0.11
CA ARG A 34 13.53 0.44 -0.05
C ARG A 34 12.82 1.72 -0.49
N ASP A 35 11.85 1.63 -1.41
CA ASP A 35 11.07 2.79 -1.83
C ASP A 35 10.34 3.42 -0.65
N LEU A 36 9.76 2.59 0.23
CA LEU A 36 9.08 3.06 1.43
C LEU A 36 10.05 3.77 2.36
N VAL A 37 11.21 3.15 2.61
CA VAL A 37 12.25 3.72 3.48
C VAL A 37 12.76 5.03 2.92
N ASP A 38 13.10 5.07 1.63
CA ASP A 38 13.59 6.27 0.96
C ASP A 38 12.59 7.42 1.07
N TYR A 39 11.31 7.11 0.82
CA TYR A 39 10.27 8.13 0.87
C TYR A 39 10.09 8.70 2.27
N VAL A 40 9.95 7.83 3.28
CA VAL A 40 9.73 8.27 4.67
C VAL A 40 10.90 9.10 5.18
N PHE A 41 12.12 8.61 4.99
CA PHE A 41 13.31 9.32 5.50
C PHE A 41 13.58 10.61 4.73
N SER A 42 13.25 10.67 3.44
CA SER A 42 13.32 11.91 2.67
C SER A 42 12.37 12.97 3.22
N GLN A 43 11.15 12.58 3.60
CA GLN A 43 10.17 13.49 4.19
C GLN A 43 10.63 14.06 5.52
N LEU A 44 11.43 13.29 6.26
CA LEU A 44 11.96 13.69 7.55
C LEU A 44 13.36 14.32 7.46
N GLU A 45 13.89 14.45 6.25
CA GLU A 45 15.24 14.96 6.00
C GLU A 45 16.33 14.17 6.73
N LEU A 46 16.15 12.83 6.81
CA LEU A 46 17.09 11.92 7.46
C LEU A 46 17.70 10.96 6.44
N ASP A 47 18.92 10.50 6.75
CA ASP A 47 19.59 9.47 5.96
C ASP A 47 19.26 8.10 6.58
N TYR A 48 18.57 7.24 5.84
CA TYR A 48 18.16 5.93 6.36
C TYR A 48 19.36 5.03 6.71
N ASN A 49 20.51 5.24 6.09
CA ASN A 49 21.72 4.44 6.38
C ASN A 49 22.16 4.57 7.84
N ASP A 50 21.81 5.70 8.50
CA ASP A 50 22.14 5.93 9.89
C ASP A 50 21.22 5.18 10.87
N TYR A 51 20.06 4.73 10.40
CA TYR A 51 19.01 4.19 11.28
C TYR A 51 18.59 2.75 10.95
N ILE A 52 18.89 2.25 9.75
CA ILE A 52 18.38 0.98 9.28
C ILE A 52 19.50 -0.01 9.03
N THR A 53 19.33 -1.21 9.59
CA THR A 53 20.22 -2.34 9.34
C THR A 53 19.39 -3.52 8.86
N GLN A 54 20.03 -4.42 8.12
CA GLN A 54 19.40 -5.65 7.66
C GLN A 54 19.96 -6.83 8.46
N ASP A 55 19.07 -7.59 9.09
CA ASP A 55 19.46 -8.76 9.88
C ASP A 55 19.16 -10.01 9.05
N LYS A 56 20.17 -10.84 8.83
CA LYS A 56 20.05 -12.06 8.01
C LYS A 56 19.02 -13.05 8.56
N LYS A 57 18.75 -13.05 9.86
CA LYS A 57 17.76 -13.97 10.45
C LYS A 57 16.33 -13.69 9.97
N PHE A 58 16.06 -12.49 9.45
CA PHE A 58 14.76 -12.12 8.92
C PHE A 58 14.63 -12.38 7.42
N LEU A 59 15.70 -12.82 6.75
CA LEU A 59 15.65 -13.18 5.35
C LEU A 59 14.95 -14.53 5.18
N ARG A 60 14.02 -14.58 4.25
CA ARG A 60 13.31 -15.82 3.93
C ARG A 60 14.06 -16.58 2.83
N PRO A 61 14.04 -17.94 2.88
CA PRO A 61 14.66 -18.75 1.83
C PRO A 61 14.03 -18.50 0.46
N GLU A 62 12.73 -18.18 0.43
CA GLU A 62 12.00 -17.88 -0.81
C GLU A 62 11.25 -16.58 -0.67
N GLU A 63 11.52 -15.65 -1.57
CA GLU A 63 10.84 -14.38 -1.66
C GLU A 63 10.37 -14.15 -3.08
N LEU A 64 9.15 -13.64 -3.23
CA LEU A 64 8.67 -13.22 -4.53
C LEU A 64 9.26 -11.83 -4.83
N THR A 65 9.86 -11.70 -6.01
CA THR A 65 10.55 -10.47 -6.41
C THR A 65 9.57 -9.31 -6.60
N ASP A 66 8.35 -9.62 -7.06
CA ASP A 66 7.33 -8.61 -7.30
C ASP A 66 5.94 -9.23 -7.09
N LEU A 67 5.12 -8.56 -6.28
CA LEU A 67 3.73 -8.93 -6.05
C LEU A 67 2.87 -7.75 -6.42
N LYS A 68 2.15 -7.87 -7.53
CA LYS A 68 1.27 -6.81 -8.00
C LYS A 68 -0.07 -7.39 -8.42
N GLY A 69 -1.14 -6.98 -7.75
CA GLY A 69 -2.49 -7.39 -8.11
C GLY A 69 -3.01 -6.59 -9.30
N ASP A 70 -3.81 -7.26 -10.14
CA ASP A 70 -4.51 -6.61 -11.24
C ASP A 70 -5.97 -6.43 -10.83
N SER A 71 -6.37 -5.19 -10.58
CA SER A 71 -7.73 -4.83 -10.16
C SER A 71 -8.60 -4.32 -11.30
N THR A 72 -8.24 -4.62 -12.54
CA THR A 72 -9.00 -4.15 -13.72
C THR A 72 -10.48 -4.51 -13.65
N LYS A 73 -10.81 -5.75 -13.27
CA LYS A 73 -12.19 -6.20 -13.15
C LYS A 73 -12.97 -5.36 -12.13
N LEU A 74 -12.40 -5.10 -10.97
CA LEU A 74 -13.03 -4.29 -9.92
C LEU A 74 -13.27 -2.86 -10.42
N ARG A 75 -12.28 -2.28 -11.08
CA ARG A 75 -12.36 -0.90 -11.59
C ARG A 75 -13.40 -0.76 -12.69
N THR A 76 -13.46 -1.71 -13.61
CA THR A 76 -14.37 -1.63 -14.75
C THR A 76 -15.80 -2.04 -14.38
N THR A 77 -15.98 -2.99 -13.47
CA THR A 77 -17.29 -3.49 -13.07
C THR A 77 -17.96 -2.58 -12.03
N LEU A 78 -17.22 -2.17 -11.00
CA LEU A 78 -17.76 -1.38 -9.89
C LEU A 78 -17.33 0.08 -9.91
N ASN A 79 -16.49 0.46 -10.86
CA ASN A 79 -15.97 1.82 -10.99
C ASN A 79 -15.18 2.26 -9.73
N TRP A 80 -14.51 1.32 -9.09
CA TRP A 80 -13.69 1.60 -7.92
C TRP A 80 -12.34 2.16 -8.33
N ASN A 81 -11.89 3.18 -7.63
CA ASN A 81 -10.53 3.71 -7.75
C ASN A 81 -10.01 4.05 -6.37
N PRO A 82 -8.73 3.79 -6.08
CA PRO A 82 -8.17 4.20 -4.81
C PRO A 82 -8.10 5.73 -4.72
N ASP A 83 -8.49 6.26 -3.56
CA ASP A 83 -8.41 7.70 -3.28
C ASP A 83 -7.03 8.11 -2.79
N TYR A 84 -6.22 7.15 -2.35
CA TYR A 84 -4.87 7.38 -1.81
C TYR A 84 -3.82 6.79 -2.74
N SER A 85 -2.78 7.57 -3.01
CA SER A 85 -1.56 7.06 -3.65
C SER A 85 -0.63 6.50 -2.57
N PHE A 86 0.46 5.86 -3.00
CA PHE A 86 1.52 5.42 -2.07
C PHE A 86 2.01 6.59 -1.24
N GLU A 87 2.29 7.72 -1.90
CA GLU A 87 2.82 8.93 -1.25
C GLU A 87 1.84 9.53 -0.26
N THR A 88 0.57 9.72 -0.65
CA THR A 88 -0.43 10.33 0.24
C THR A 88 -0.74 9.45 1.44
N MET A 89 -0.74 8.13 1.27
CA MET A 89 -0.93 7.18 2.36
C MET A 89 0.21 7.29 3.39
N ILE A 90 1.44 7.31 2.91
CA ILE A 90 2.62 7.41 3.79
C ILE A 90 2.66 8.78 4.48
N ASP A 91 2.33 9.85 3.75
CA ASP A 91 2.28 11.20 4.33
C ASP A 91 1.30 11.27 5.51
N GLU A 92 0.14 10.65 5.38
CA GLU A 92 -0.85 10.60 6.47
C GLU A 92 -0.30 9.87 7.69
N MET A 93 0.38 8.74 7.48
CA MET A 93 0.96 7.96 8.57
C MET A 93 2.09 8.72 9.27
N VAL A 94 2.97 9.34 8.51
CA VAL A 94 4.08 10.12 9.06
C VAL A 94 3.55 11.30 9.88
N GLU A 95 2.58 12.03 9.34
CA GLU A 95 1.96 13.17 10.02
C GLU A 95 1.32 12.74 11.35
N TYR A 96 0.60 11.62 11.33
CA TYR A 96 0.00 11.06 12.55
C TYR A 96 1.05 10.84 13.64
N TRP A 97 2.15 10.17 13.32
CA TRP A 97 3.17 9.85 14.30
C TRP A 97 4.02 11.04 14.74
N LEU A 98 4.14 12.07 13.92
CA LEU A 98 4.81 13.31 14.32
C LEU A 98 3.99 14.11 15.33
N THR A 99 2.66 13.95 15.31
CA THR A 99 1.74 14.69 16.20
C THR A 99 1.28 13.87 17.39
N HIS A 100 1.48 12.55 17.37
CA HIS A 100 1.05 11.63 18.44
C HIS A 100 2.26 10.84 18.94
N GLU A 101 2.69 11.14 20.15
CA GLU A 101 3.77 10.42 20.83
C GLU A 101 3.24 9.37 21.79
#